data_a653a390079535aef52d01a8ee27f377
#
_entry.id   a653a390079535aef52d01a8ee27f377
#
_cell.length_a   1.000
_cell.length_b   1.000
_cell.length_c   1.000
_cell.angle_alpha   90.00
_cell.angle_beta   90.00
_cell.angle_gamma   90.00
#
_symmetry.space_group_name_H-M   'P 1'
#
loop_
_entity.id
_entity.type
_entity.pdbx_description
1 polymer ?
#
loop_
_entity_poly.entity_id
_entity_poly.type
_entity_poly.pdbx_seq_one_letter_code
_entity_poly.pdbx_strand_id
1 'polypeptide(L)'
;MKISINSHSSIRIDNIYFDPFQIKRATHNAKYIFITHTHYDHMSLQDIDKVITLDTIIIAPQDAKQALEEKYQNKIIYVAPNDNISLSGIEVEVLPSYNIGKEFHKKSSAWVGYKIIYNESSFAVLGDTDNIPELAALNCDYLFVPIGGTYTMNSNEAATLTNKIKPKFVIPTHYGSIVGTKKDETDFVKKINKGISIKILL
;
A
#
# COMPACT_ATOMS: atom_id res chain seq x y z
N MET A 1 1.34 16.39 9.66
CA MET A 1 1.10 15.13 8.93
C MET A 1 1.18 13.96 9.90
N LYS A 2 0.15 13.14 9.98
CA LYS A 2 0.07 11.95 10.83
C LYS A 2 0.08 10.70 9.97
N ILE A 3 1.01 9.78 10.23
CA ILE A 3 1.12 8.48 9.56
C ILE A 3 0.81 7.39 10.60
N SER A 4 0.00 6.41 10.24
CA SER A 4 -0.29 5.26 11.08
C SER A 4 -0.61 4.03 10.23
N ILE A 5 -0.37 2.84 10.78
CA ILE A 5 -0.87 1.57 10.26
C ILE A 5 -1.91 1.06 11.26
N ASN A 6 -3.08 0.68 10.78
CA ASN A 6 -4.13 0.16 11.64
C ASN A 6 -3.92 -1.34 11.90
N SER A 7 -3.66 -2.08 10.84
CA SER A 7 -3.35 -3.51 10.84
C SER A 7 -2.77 -3.90 9.49
N HIS A 8 -1.90 -4.89 9.45
CA HIS A 8 -1.41 -5.52 8.22
C HIS A 8 -0.82 -4.50 7.21
N SER A 9 -1.54 -4.21 6.12
CA SER A 9 -1.21 -3.19 5.13
C SER A 9 -2.18 -2.00 5.13
N SER A 10 -3.03 -1.87 6.14
CA SER A 10 -4.00 -0.78 6.25
C SER A 10 -3.33 0.50 6.72
N ILE A 11 -2.92 1.35 5.77
CA ILE A 11 -2.12 2.55 6.01
C ILE A 11 -3.03 3.78 5.97
N ARG A 12 -2.73 4.74 6.86
CA ARG A 12 -3.37 6.05 6.88
C ARG A 12 -2.34 7.16 6.92
N ILE A 13 -2.51 8.14 6.03
CA ILE A 13 -1.76 9.41 5.99
C ILE A 13 -2.78 10.54 6.07
N ASP A 14 -2.92 11.18 7.25
CA ASP A 14 -3.97 12.17 7.56
C ASP A 14 -5.39 11.63 7.25
N ASN A 15 -6.02 12.06 6.16
CA ASN A 15 -7.32 11.60 5.65
C ASN A 15 -7.22 10.81 4.32
N ILE A 16 -6.04 10.32 4.00
CA ILE A 16 -5.78 9.41 2.88
C ILE A 16 -5.60 8.00 3.44
N TYR A 17 -6.37 7.05 2.92
CA TYR A 17 -6.36 5.66 3.37
C TYR A 17 -5.90 4.74 2.23
N PHE A 18 -5.07 3.76 2.57
CA PHE A 18 -4.69 2.66 1.69
C PHE A 18 -5.14 1.36 2.33
N ASP A 19 -5.83 0.53 1.56
CA ASP A 19 -6.30 -0.80 1.94
C ASP A 19 -6.94 -0.83 3.36
N PRO A 20 -8.08 -0.11 3.59
CA PRO A 20 -8.72 -0.10 4.91
C PRO A 20 -9.10 -1.51 5.35
N PHE A 21 -8.47 -1.97 6.45
CA PHE A 21 -8.68 -3.31 7.00
C PHE A 21 -8.61 -3.31 8.53
N GLN A 22 -9.52 -4.05 9.18
CA GLN A 22 -9.64 -4.17 10.64
C GLN A 22 -9.71 -2.81 11.35
N ILE A 23 -10.39 -1.83 10.78
CA ILE A 23 -10.56 -0.49 11.36
C ILE A 23 -11.34 -0.61 12.68
N LYS A 24 -10.70 -0.25 13.79
CA LYS A 24 -11.28 -0.39 15.15
C LYS A 24 -12.40 0.60 15.44
N ARG A 25 -12.30 1.83 14.92
CA ARG A 25 -13.28 2.91 15.15
C ARG A 25 -13.60 3.60 13.84
N ALA A 26 -14.88 3.81 13.57
CA ALA A 26 -15.31 4.61 12.44
C ALA A 26 -14.82 6.06 12.59
N THR A 27 -14.34 6.63 11.49
CA THR A 27 -13.83 8.00 11.43
C THR A 27 -14.60 8.86 10.45
N HIS A 28 -15.17 8.26 9.39
CA HIS A 28 -15.92 8.93 8.31
C HIS A 28 -15.27 10.24 7.87
N ASN A 29 -13.97 10.20 7.56
CA ASN A 29 -13.19 11.37 7.20
C ASN A 29 -12.20 11.12 6.05
N ALA A 30 -12.36 10.02 5.31
CA ALA A 30 -11.53 9.75 4.17
C ALA A 30 -11.79 10.76 3.05
N LYS A 31 -10.75 11.47 2.62
CA LYS A 31 -10.76 12.23 1.38
C LYS A 31 -10.49 11.31 0.19
N TYR A 32 -9.53 10.43 0.33
CA TYR A 32 -9.14 9.43 -0.67
C TYR A 32 -9.01 8.05 -0.03
N ILE A 33 -9.47 7.04 -0.76
CA ILE A 33 -9.25 5.63 -0.44
C ILE A 33 -8.58 5.00 -1.66
N PHE A 34 -7.39 4.46 -1.46
CA PHE A 34 -6.62 3.71 -2.43
C PHE A 34 -6.72 2.22 -2.14
N ILE A 35 -7.12 1.42 -3.11
CA ILE A 35 -7.15 -0.04 -3.03
C ILE A 35 -6.07 -0.59 -3.95
N THR A 36 -5.16 -1.40 -3.40
CA THR A 36 -4.07 -1.98 -4.18
C THR A 36 -4.54 -3.20 -4.99
N HIS A 37 -5.40 -4.02 -4.40
CA HIS A 37 -5.96 -5.21 -5.03
C HIS A 37 -7.18 -5.74 -4.27
N THR A 38 -7.84 -6.76 -4.82
CA THR A 38 -9.17 -7.21 -4.37
C THR A 38 -9.16 -8.31 -3.31
N HIS A 39 -8.04 -8.72 -2.76
CA HIS A 39 -8.01 -9.63 -1.63
C HIS A 39 -8.70 -9.02 -0.40
N TYR A 40 -9.34 -9.87 0.42
CA TYR A 40 -10.20 -9.46 1.54
C TYR A 40 -9.51 -8.61 2.61
N ASP A 41 -8.20 -8.74 2.75
CA ASP A 41 -7.35 -8.02 3.71
C ASP A 41 -6.82 -6.68 3.17
N HIS A 42 -7.15 -6.35 1.91
CA HIS A 42 -6.86 -5.08 1.25
C HIS A 42 -8.13 -4.35 0.79
N MET A 43 -9.19 -5.08 0.40
CA MET A 43 -10.46 -4.52 0.02
C MET A 43 -11.60 -5.01 0.93
N SER A 44 -11.59 -4.59 2.18
CA SER A 44 -12.68 -4.85 3.13
C SER A 44 -13.78 -3.81 3.00
N LEU A 45 -14.88 -4.14 2.33
CA LEU A 45 -16.03 -3.24 2.17
C LEU A 45 -16.60 -2.79 3.53
N GLN A 46 -16.54 -3.67 4.55
CA GLN A 46 -16.97 -3.35 5.92
C GLN A 46 -16.07 -2.29 6.56
N ASP A 47 -14.76 -2.29 6.27
CA ASP A 47 -13.83 -1.32 6.82
C ASP A 47 -13.81 -0.02 6.02
N ILE A 48 -14.05 -0.09 4.69
CA ILE A 48 -14.30 1.09 3.87
C ILE A 48 -15.50 1.87 4.42
N ASP A 49 -16.58 1.21 4.81
CA ASP A 49 -17.77 1.86 5.42
C ASP A 49 -17.43 2.70 6.65
N LYS A 50 -16.42 2.30 7.42
CA LYS A 50 -16.02 3.03 8.64
C LYS A 50 -15.24 4.32 8.37
N VAL A 51 -14.70 4.48 7.19
CA VAL A 51 -13.85 5.63 6.87
C VAL A 51 -14.43 6.53 5.78
N ILE A 52 -15.27 6.01 4.90
CA ILE A 52 -15.86 6.70 3.75
C ILE A 52 -16.78 7.84 4.15
N THR A 53 -16.84 8.89 3.33
CA THR A 53 -17.83 9.99 3.34
C THR A 53 -18.48 10.08 1.97
N LEU A 54 -19.50 10.92 1.79
CA LEU A 54 -20.12 11.15 0.48
C LEU A 54 -19.15 11.76 -0.55
N ASP A 55 -18.18 12.56 -0.08
CA ASP A 55 -17.20 13.25 -0.93
C ASP A 55 -15.92 12.44 -1.16
N THR A 56 -15.80 11.26 -0.58
CA THR A 56 -14.63 10.40 -0.74
C THR A 56 -14.48 9.97 -2.19
N ILE A 57 -13.27 10.08 -2.74
CA ILE A 57 -12.91 9.47 -4.03
C ILE A 57 -12.19 8.15 -3.74
N ILE A 58 -12.65 7.07 -4.39
CA ILE A 58 -12.01 5.75 -4.32
C ILE A 58 -11.15 5.57 -5.57
N ILE A 59 -9.93 5.10 -5.39
CA ILE A 59 -9.00 4.74 -6.48
C ILE A 59 -8.70 3.24 -6.35
N ALA A 60 -8.95 2.47 -7.39
CA ALA A 60 -8.87 1.02 -7.32
C ALA A 60 -8.51 0.38 -8.66
N PRO A 61 -7.95 -0.85 -8.69
CA PRO A 61 -7.77 -1.60 -9.93
C PRO A 61 -9.13 -1.99 -10.54
N GLN A 62 -9.11 -2.31 -11.84
CA GLN A 62 -10.33 -2.54 -12.62
C GLN A 62 -11.18 -3.71 -12.12
N ASP A 63 -10.57 -4.74 -11.53
CA ASP A 63 -11.30 -5.92 -11.03
C ASP A 63 -12.10 -5.65 -9.73
N ALA A 64 -11.85 -4.52 -9.07
CA ALA A 64 -12.67 -4.04 -7.94
C ALA A 64 -14.03 -3.46 -8.37
N LYS A 65 -14.23 -3.22 -9.68
CA LYS A 65 -15.36 -2.45 -10.23
C LYS A 65 -16.71 -2.95 -9.75
N GLN A 66 -17.02 -4.22 -9.97
CA GLN A 66 -18.32 -4.76 -9.65
C GLN A 66 -18.66 -4.54 -8.16
N ALA A 67 -17.79 -4.96 -7.26
CA ALA A 67 -18.04 -4.88 -5.82
C ALA A 67 -18.17 -3.44 -5.31
N LEU A 68 -17.40 -2.51 -5.87
CA LEU A 68 -17.46 -1.11 -5.46
C LEU A 68 -18.70 -0.39 -6.00
N GLU A 69 -19.05 -0.58 -7.26
CA GLU A 69 -20.22 0.07 -7.89
C GLU A 69 -21.57 -0.49 -7.37
N GLU A 70 -21.62 -1.76 -6.96
CA GLU A 70 -22.81 -2.32 -6.32
C GLU A 70 -23.10 -1.68 -4.95
N LYS A 71 -22.04 -1.15 -4.27
CA LYS A 71 -22.18 -0.67 -2.91
C LYS A 71 -22.09 0.84 -2.75
N TYR A 72 -21.28 1.53 -3.55
CA TYR A 72 -20.97 2.95 -3.36
C TYR A 72 -21.41 3.82 -4.54
N GLN A 73 -22.02 4.98 -4.21
CA GLN A 73 -22.37 6.03 -5.18
C GLN A 73 -21.24 7.07 -5.32
N ASN A 74 -20.12 6.84 -4.69
CA ASN A 74 -18.96 7.72 -4.70
C ASN A 74 -18.31 7.78 -6.09
N LYS A 75 -17.53 8.85 -6.33
CA LYS A 75 -16.64 8.89 -7.48
C LYS A 75 -15.56 7.81 -7.32
N ILE A 76 -15.52 6.88 -8.28
CA ILE A 76 -14.51 5.82 -8.33
C ILE A 76 -13.64 6.06 -9.57
N ILE A 77 -12.33 5.99 -9.42
CA ILE A 77 -11.35 6.07 -10.49
C ILE A 77 -10.67 4.72 -10.59
N TYR A 78 -10.89 4.04 -11.72
CA TYR A 78 -10.22 2.77 -12.01
C TYR A 78 -8.88 3.03 -12.67
N VAL A 79 -7.86 2.31 -12.21
CA VAL A 79 -6.47 2.50 -12.64
C VAL A 79 -5.83 1.17 -13.05
N ALA A 80 -4.78 1.30 -13.84
CA ALA A 80 -3.89 0.21 -14.24
C ALA A 80 -2.42 0.59 -13.94
N PRO A 81 -1.51 -0.38 -13.88
CA PRO A 81 -0.08 -0.11 -13.72
C PRO A 81 0.44 0.91 -14.74
N ASN A 82 1.24 1.87 -14.28
CA ASN A 82 1.84 2.99 -15.00
C ASN A 82 0.88 4.16 -15.33
N ASP A 83 -0.35 4.14 -14.86
CA ASP A 83 -1.21 5.32 -14.92
C ASP A 83 -0.65 6.46 -14.05
N ASN A 84 -0.95 7.69 -14.45
CA ASN A 84 -0.67 8.90 -13.68
C ASN A 84 -1.98 9.69 -13.57
N ILE A 85 -2.36 10.05 -12.35
CA ILE A 85 -3.57 10.82 -12.08
C ILE A 85 -3.28 11.99 -11.14
N SER A 86 -3.90 13.12 -11.43
CA SER A 86 -3.87 14.30 -10.57
C SER A 86 -5.20 14.48 -9.86
N LEU A 87 -5.16 14.55 -8.53
CA LEU A 87 -6.32 14.81 -7.69
C LEU A 87 -6.08 16.09 -6.89
N SER A 88 -7.14 16.65 -6.31
CA SER A 88 -7.00 17.88 -5.53
C SER A 88 -6.05 17.73 -4.33
N GLY A 89 -4.83 18.25 -4.48
CA GLY A 89 -3.78 18.25 -3.46
C GLY A 89 -2.88 17.02 -3.43
N ILE A 90 -2.99 16.11 -4.41
CA ILE A 90 -2.07 14.98 -4.56
C ILE A 90 -1.83 14.63 -6.04
N GLU A 91 -0.59 14.27 -6.36
CA GLU A 91 -0.23 13.61 -7.61
C GLU A 91 0.00 12.13 -7.32
N VAL A 92 -0.45 11.27 -8.23
CA VAL A 92 -0.41 9.82 -8.06
C VAL A 92 0.23 9.15 -9.27
N GLU A 93 1.26 8.37 -9.03
CA GLU A 93 1.87 7.43 -9.95
C GLU A 93 1.43 6.02 -9.56
N VAL A 94 0.84 5.27 -10.48
CA VAL A 94 0.35 3.90 -10.23
C VAL A 94 1.45 2.91 -10.55
N LEU A 95 1.90 2.20 -9.55
CA LEU A 95 3.00 1.24 -9.65
C LEU A 95 2.47 -0.15 -9.96
N PRO A 96 3.17 -0.99 -10.76
CA PRO A 96 2.84 -2.41 -10.84
C PRO A 96 3.11 -3.11 -9.51
N SER A 97 2.26 -4.08 -9.17
CA SER A 97 2.38 -4.90 -7.97
C SER A 97 2.06 -6.35 -8.32
N TYR A 98 3.08 -7.25 -8.27
CA TYR A 98 2.89 -8.66 -8.61
C TYR A 98 3.99 -9.56 -8.04
N ASN A 99 3.74 -10.89 -8.06
CA ASN A 99 4.71 -11.89 -7.66
C ASN A 99 5.52 -12.44 -8.85
N ILE A 100 6.74 -12.89 -8.54
CA ILE A 100 7.62 -13.66 -9.43
C ILE A 100 7.67 -15.09 -8.94
N GLY A 101 7.14 -16.02 -9.74
CA GLY A 101 7.16 -17.45 -9.40
C GLY A 101 6.23 -17.90 -8.28
N LYS A 102 5.26 -17.05 -7.89
CA LYS A 102 4.18 -17.37 -6.95
C LYS A 102 2.82 -17.20 -7.63
N GLU A 103 1.81 -17.97 -7.18
CA GLU A 103 0.48 -17.97 -7.80
C GLU A 103 -0.51 -16.93 -7.22
N PHE A 104 -0.13 -16.22 -6.17
CA PHE A 104 -1.06 -15.38 -5.40
C PHE A 104 -1.35 -14.02 -6.07
N HIS A 105 -0.33 -13.37 -6.64
CA HIS A 105 -0.43 -12.03 -7.22
C HIS A 105 0.16 -12.05 -8.63
N LYS A 106 -0.62 -12.56 -9.60
CA LYS A 106 -0.15 -12.71 -10.99
C LYS A 106 0.00 -11.34 -11.65
N LYS A 107 1.02 -11.16 -12.48
CA LYS A 107 1.19 -9.94 -13.29
C LYS A 107 -0.03 -9.64 -14.16
N SER A 108 -0.73 -10.69 -14.65
CA SER A 108 -1.94 -10.56 -15.45
C SER A 108 -3.16 -9.99 -14.69
N SER A 109 -3.14 -9.99 -13.35
CA SER A 109 -4.21 -9.37 -12.54
C SER A 109 -4.17 -7.84 -12.61
N ALA A 110 -3.08 -7.26 -13.12
CA ALA A 110 -2.86 -5.82 -13.21
C ALA A 110 -3.09 -5.07 -11.89
N TRP A 111 -2.78 -5.71 -10.77
CA TRP A 111 -2.85 -5.10 -9.45
C TRP A 111 -1.73 -4.09 -9.24
N VAL A 112 -1.93 -3.20 -8.29
CA VAL A 112 -1.16 -1.96 -8.22
C VAL A 112 -0.61 -1.65 -6.83
N GLY A 113 0.48 -0.92 -6.82
CA GLY A 113 0.91 -0.07 -5.72
C GLY A 113 0.69 1.40 -6.10
N TYR A 114 0.98 2.30 -5.19
CA TYR A 114 0.80 3.73 -5.43
C TYR A 114 2.00 4.51 -4.92
N LYS A 115 2.47 5.46 -5.71
CA LYS A 115 3.31 6.54 -5.21
C LYS A 115 2.51 7.83 -5.27
N ILE A 116 2.34 8.51 -4.15
CA ILE A 116 1.66 9.78 -4.08
C ILE A 116 2.64 10.90 -3.66
N ILE A 117 2.43 12.09 -4.19
CA ILE A 117 3.06 13.32 -3.69
C ILE A 117 2.00 14.09 -2.91
N TYR A 118 2.25 14.29 -1.61
CA TYR A 118 1.34 14.95 -0.69
C TYR A 118 2.14 15.80 0.31
N ASN A 119 1.78 17.08 0.47
CA ASN A 119 2.47 18.01 1.37
C ASN A 119 4.01 17.97 1.18
N GLU A 120 4.46 18.13 -0.06
CA GLU A 120 5.88 18.20 -0.47
C GLU A 120 6.69 16.92 -0.17
N SER A 121 6.04 15.85 0.22
CA SER A 121 6.67 14.55 0.47
C SER A 121 6.10 13.47 -0.47
N SER A 122 6.93 12.50 -0.84
CA SER A 122 6.54 11.36 -1.67
C SER A 122 6.40 10.09 -0.82
N PHE A 123 5.28 9.38 -1.01
CA PHE A 123 4.93 8.16 -0.29
C PHE A 123 4.69 7.04 -1.29
N ALA A 124 5.42 5.94 -1.18
CA ALA A 124 5.21 4.75 -1.99
C ALA A 124 4.64 3.62 -1.13
N VAL A 125 3.45 3.15 -1.49
CA VAL A 125 2.78 1.97 -0.92
C VAL A 125 2.80 0.89 -1.97
N LEU A 126 3.56 -0.20 -1.73
CA LEU A 126 3.85 -1.17 -2.78
C LEU A 126 2.74 -2.20 -3.01
N GLY A 127 1.79 -2.35 -2.05
CA GLY A 127 0.84 -3.46 -2.08
C GLY A 127 1.53 -4.81 -1.91
N ASP A 128 0.90 -5.88 -2.39
CA ASP A 128 1.42 -7.24 -2.29
C ASP A 128 2.26 -7.59 -3.51
N THR A 129 3.55 -7.39 -3.39
CA THR A 129 4.51 -7.56 -4.49
C THR A 129 5.78 -8.28 -4.07
N ASP A 130 6.46 -8.86 -5.04
CA ASP A 130 7.85 -9.25 -4.92
C ASP A 130 8.79 -8.09 -5.33
N ASN A 131 10.10 -8.31 -5.24
CA ASN A 131 11.13 -7.38 -5.69
C ASN A 131 11.20 -7.39 -7.24
N ILE A 132 10.22 -6.76 -7.86
CA ILE A 132 10.08 -6.71 -9.32
C ILE A 132 11.00 -5.65 -9.95
N PRO A 133 11.44 -5.85 -11.21
CA PRO A 133 12.39 -4.95 -11.87
C PRO A 133 11.89 -3.50 -11.97
N GLU A 134 10.60 -3.30 -12.15
CA GLU A 134 9.97 -1.99 -12.32
C GLU A 134 10.13 -1.08 -11.09
N LEU A 135 10.23 -1.68 -9.89
CA LEU A 135 10.42 -0.92 -8.64
C LEU A 135 11.88 -0.48 -8.42
N ALA A 136 12.80 -0.96 -9.24
CA ALA A 136 14.23 -0.69 -9.07
C ALA A 136 14.64 0.78 -9.23
N ALA A 137 13.87 1.56 -9.99
CA ALA A 137 14.09 2.99 -10.25
C ALA A 137 13.16 3.89 -9.39
N LEU A 138 12.37 3.29 -8.49
CA LEU A 138 11.47 4.05 -7.62
C LEU A 138 12.27 5.02 -6.75
N ASN A 139 11.78 6.25 -6.64
CA ASN A 139 12.31 7.28 -5.75
C ASN A 139 11.17 7.82 -4.87
N CYS A 140 11.34 7.76 -3.55
CA CYS A 140 10.35 8.24 -2.59
C CYS A 140 11.00 8.65 -1.26
N ASP A 141 10.30 9.51 -0.50
CA ASP A 141 10.72 9.87 0.85
C ASP A 141 10.30 8.79 1.86
N TYR A 142 9.08 8.26 1.72
CA TYR A 142 8.50 7.22 2.59
C TYR A 142 8.17 5.99 1.76
N LEU A 143 8.72 4.83 2.16
CA LEU A 143 8.46 3.54 1.52
C LEU A 143 7.71 2.62 2.49
N PHE A 144 6.50 2.21 2.13
CA PHE A 144 5.76 1.13 2.79
C PHE A 144 5.98 -0.16 2.02
N VAL A 145 6.65 -1.13 2.63
CA VAL A 145 7.15 -2.33 1.97
C VAL A 145 6.68 -3.59 2.69
N PRO A 146 6.05 -4.56 1.98
CA PRO A 146 5.64 -5.82 2.58
C PRO A 146 6.85 -6.69 2.89
N ILE A 147 6.83 -7.39 4.06
CA ILE A 147 7.94 -8.22 4.53
C ILE A 147 7.51 -9.64 4.95
N GLY A 148 6.24 -9.99 4.80
CA GLY A 148 5.64 -11.21 5.36
C GLY A 148 6.02 -12.54 4.70
N GLY A 149 6.62 -12.53 3.52
CA GLY A 149 7.29 -13.67 2.88
C GLY A 149 6.40 -14.59 2.04
N THR A 150 5.31 -15.11 2.55
CA THR A 150 4.52 -16.14 1.86
C THR A 150 3.89 -15.62 0.57
N TYR A 151 3.21 -14.48 0.66
CA TYR A 151 2.45 -13.86 -0.44
C TYR A 151 3.21 -12.72 -1.09
N THR A 152 4.24 -12.22 -0.44
CA THR A 152 4.99 -11.02 -0.79
C THR A 152 6.49 -11.28 -0.67
N MET A 153 7.30 -10.23 -0.76
CA MET A 153 8.71 -10.29 -0.38
C MET A 153 8.89 -10.81 1.05
N ASN A 154 9.89 -11.65 1.26
CA ASN A 154 10.40 -11.91 2.59
C ASN A 154 11.27 -10.72 3.07
N SER A 155 11.67 -10.75 4.35
CA SER A 155 12.46 -9.68 4.97
C SER A 155 13.79 -9.40 4.25
N ASN A 156 14.42 -10.40 3.64
CA ASN A 156 15.67 -10.23 2.88
C ASN A 156 15.46 -9.52 1.55
N GLU A 157 14.45 -9.95 0.80
CA GLU A 157 14.06 -9.38 -0.49
C GLU A 157 13.61 -7.93 -0.32
N ALA A 158 12.79 -7.67 0.69
CA ALA A 158 12.31 -6.33 1.02
C ALA A 158 13.46 -5.40 1.44
N ALA A 159 14.42 -5.89 2.24
CA ALA A 159 15.60 -5.12 2.60
C ALA A 159 16.50 -4.82 1.38
N THR A 160 16.65 -5.79 0.48
CA THR A 160 17.41 -5.60 -0.77
C THR A 160 16.80 -4.50 -1.63
N LEU A 161 15.48 -4.54 -1.84
CA LEU A 161 14.75 -3.49 -2.57
C LEU A 161 14.86 -2.13 -1.87
N THR A 162 14.62 -2.08 -0.56
CA THR A 162 14.71 -0.85 0.24
C THR A 162 16.10 -0.21 0.13
N ASN A 163 17.15 -1.00 0.25
CA ASN A 163 18.54 -0.52 0.15
C ASN A 163 18.90 -0.02 -1.26
N LYS A 164 18.22 -0.51 -2.29
CA LYS A 164 18.35 -0.03 -3.66
C LYS A 164 17.63 1.29 -3.88
N ILE A 165 16.39 1.42 -3.41
CA ILE A 165 15.55 2.62 -3.50
C ILE A 165 16.14 3.77 -2.65
N LYS A 166 16.68 3.46 -1.47
CA LYS A 166 17.24 4.41 -0.50
C LYS A 166 16.26 5.52 -0.08
N PRO A 167 15.05 5.16 0.38
CA PRO A 167 14.10 6.16 0.87
C PRO A 167 14.64 6.86 2.12
N LYS A 168 14.10 8.04 2.48
CA LYS A 168 14.41 8.69 3.77
C LYS A 168 13.88 7.85 4.93
N PHE A 169 12.67 7.32 4.76
CA PHE A 169 11.98 6.51 5.77
C PHE A 169 11.45 5.22 5.14
N VAL A 170 11.65 4.09 5.80
CA VAL A 170 11.01 2.82 5.45
C VAL A 170 10.10 2.35 6.58
N ILE A 171 8.93 1.85 6.20
CA ILE A 171 7.90 1.32 7.08
C ILE A 171 7.56 -0.10 6.61
N PRO A 172 7.95 -1.15 7.35
CA PRO A 172 7.55 -2.50 7.01
C PRO A 172 6.06 -2.72 7.26
N THR A 173 5.41 -3.44 6.35
CA THR A 173 3.99 -3.78 6.35
C THR A 173 3.79 -5.28 6.10
N HIS A 174 2.55 -5.74 6.11
CA HIS A 174 2.14 -7.10 5.73
C HIS A 174 2.84 -8.19 6.56
N TYR A 175 2.89 -8.01 7.88
CA TYR A 175 3.45 -8.98 8.83
C TYR A 175 2.75 -8.89 10.20
N GLY A 176 2.93 -9.91 11.02
CA GLY A 176 2.53 -9.90 12.45
C GLY A 176 1.05 -10.14 12.72
N SER A 177 0.21 -10.37 11.69
CA SER A 177 -1.19 -10.71 11.86
C SER A 177 -1.61 -11.92 11.03
N ILE A 178 -1.88 -11.77 9.73
CA ILE A 178 -2.28 -12.85 8.81
C ILE A 178 -1.07 -13.71 8.44
N VAL A 179 0.05 -13.07 8.20
CA VAL A 179 1.30 -13.69 7.73
C VAL A 179 2.50 -12.96 8.35
N GLY A 180 3.67 -13.59 8.29
CA GLY A 180 4.88 -13.02 8.87
C GLY A 180 4.83 -12.93 10.40
N THR A 181 5.96 -12.61 10.98
CA THR A 181 6.17 -12.60 12.43
C THR A 181 7.02 -11.41 12.86
N LYS A 182 7.14 -11.20 14.16
CA LYS A 182 8.11 -10.22 14.74
C LYS A 182 9.56 -10.56 14.38
N LYS A 183 9.85 -11.82 14.06
CA LYS A 183 11.17 -12.23 13.60
C LYS A 183 11.47 -11.62 12.22
N ASP A 184 10.50 -11.57 11.31
CA ASP A 184 10.66 -10.98 9.98
C ASP A 184 10.97 -9.49 10.06
N GLU A 185 10.31 -8.76 10.97
CA GLU A 185 10.63 -7.37 11.26
C GLU A 185 12.08 -7.22 11.76
N THR A 186 12.46 -8.06 12.74
CA THR A 186 13.81 -8.00 13.32
C THR A 186 14.88 -8.29 12.26
N ASP A 187 14.64 -9.27 11.40
CA ASP A 187 15.55 -9.66 10.32
C ASP A 187 15.62 -8.58 9.23
N PHE A 188 14.50 -7.93 8.91
CA PHE A 188 14.44 -6.78 8.01
C PHE A 188 15.27 -5.61 8.54
N VAL A 189 15.01 -5.19 9.79
CA VAL A 189 15.70 -4.05 10.43
C VAL A 189 17.21 -4.21 10.42
N LYS A 190 17.72 -5.42 10.72
CA LYS A 190 19.17 -5.70 10.73
C LYS A 190 19.86 -5.52 9.37
N LYS A 191 19.10 -5.58 8.28
CA LYS A 191 19.62 -5.56 6.89
C LYS A 191 19.48 -4.21 6.21
N ILE A 192 18.81 -3.26 6.83
CA ILE A 192 18.66 -1.91 6.28
C ILE A 192 19.97 -1.14 6.43
N ASN A 193 20.41 -0.53 5.35
CA ASN A 193 21.64 0.26 5.30
C ASN A 193 21.56 1.51 6.18
N LYS A 194 22.71 1.91 6.73
CA LYS A 194 22.84 3.20 7.43
C LYS A 194 22.38 4.35 6.52
N GLY A 195 21.68 5.32 7.12
CA GLY A 195 21.15 6.48 6.40
C GLY A 195 19.67 6.36 6.01
N ILE A 196 19.07 5.17 6.09
CA ILE A 196 17.62 4.97 5.94
C ILE A 196 17.01 4.91 7.35
N SER A 197 16.04 5.78 7.64
CA SER A 197 15.32 5.76 8.92
C SER A 197 14.20 4.73 8.89
N ILE A 198 14.16 3.83 9.88
CA ILE A 198 13.13 2.80 9.99
C ILE A 198 12.04 3.28 10.96
N LYS A 199 10.78 3.16 10.57
CA LYS A 199 9.62 3.43 11.44
C LYS A 199 8.80 2.15 11.56
N ILE A 200 8.72 1.60 12.78
CA ILE A 200 7.87 0.47 13.11
C ILE A 200 6.53 1.04 13.60
N LEU A 201 5.44 0.72 12.92
CA LEU A 201 4.10 1.25 13.17
C LEU A 201 3.05 0.16 13.44
N LEU A 202 3.42 -1.15 13.29
CA LEU A 202 2.61 -2.32 13.62
C LEU A 202 2.91 -2.83 15.04
#